data_cbfd2b2c380c94d1cba401f41f55404b
#
_entry.id   cbfd2b2c380c94d1cba401f41f55404b
#
_cell.length_a   1.000
_cell.length_b   1.000
_cell.length_c   1.000
_cell.angle_alpha   90.00
_cell.angle_beta   90.00
_cell.angle_gamma   90.00
#
_symmetry.space_group_name_H-M   'P 1'
#
loop_
_entity.id
_entity.type
_entity.pdbx_description
1 polymer ?
#
loop_
_entity_poly.entity_id
_entity_poly.type
_entity_poly.pdbx_seq_one_letter_code
_entity_poly.pdbx_strand_id
1 'polypeptide(L)'
;ALVKSVVDYCHRYDVSVEAELGRLGGQEDDLIVDGKDALYTHPEQAREFVEKTGIDSLAIAIGTAHGLYTAEPKLDFERLTEIRQRVDVPLVLHGASGLPTRDITRAISLGICKVNVATELKIAFSGALKNYLTQHAEASDPRHY
;
A
#
# COMPACT_ATOMS: atom_id res chain seq x y z
N ALA A 1 11.96 -7.75 16.04
CA ALA A 1 11.37 -7.95 17.38
C ALA A 1 9.91 -7.50 17.42
N LEU A 2 9.58 -6.22 17.13
CA LEU A 2 8.23 -5.68 17.28
C LEU A 2 7.18 -6.44 16.40
N VAL A 3 7.41 -6.58 15.10
CA VAL A 3 6.46 -7.28 14.20
C VAL A 3 6.18 -8.71 14.68
N LYS A 4 7.23 -9.44 15.07
CA LYS A 4 7.06 -10.80 15.62
C LYS A 4 6.16 -10.83 16.86
N SER A 5 6.29 -9.87 17.77
CA SER A 5 5.43 -9.83 18.98
C SER A 5 3.96 -9.52 18.63
N VAL A 6 3.72 -8.70 17.60
CA VAL A 6 2.37 -8.46 17.08
C VAL A 6 1.78 -9.72 16.47
N VAL A 7 2.55 -10.42 15.63
CA VAL A 7 2.13 -11.71 15.03
C VAL A 7 1.78 -12.71 16.13
N ASP A 8 2.66 -12.91 17.13
CA ASP A 8 2.44 -13.85 18.22
C ASP A 8 1.19 -13.50 19.05
N TYR A 9 0.86 -12.23 19.16
CA TYR A 9 -0.37 -11.80 19.82
C TYR A 9 -1.61 -12.04 18.96
N CYS A 10 -1.59 -11.58 17.70
CA CYS A 10 -2.74 -11.63 16.80
C CYS A 10 -3.15 -13.05 16.43
N HIS A 11 -2.20 -13.94 16.18
CA HIS A 11 -2.46 -15.33 15.82
C HIS A 11 -3.19 -16.13 16.93
N ARG A 12 -3.12 -15.71 18.20
CA ARG A 12 -3.93 -16.32 19.28
C ARG A 12 -5.42 -16.11 19.09
N TYR A 13 -5.80 -15.10 18.30
CA TYR A 13 -7.18 -14.71 18.04
C TYR A 13 -7.60 -14.95 16.58
N ASP A 14 -6.80 -15.70 15.82
CA ASP A 14 -7.02 -15.97 14.39
C ASP A 14 -7.10 -14.67 13.56
N VAL A 15 -6.26 -13.70 13.89
CA VAL A 15 -6.15 -12.40 13.20
C VAL A 15 -4.88 -12.34 12.39
N SER A 16 -5.02 -12.16 11.08
CA SER A 16 -3.90 -12.02 10.15
C SER A 16 -3.12 -10.72 10.37
N VAL A 17 -1.82 -10.76 10.12
CA VAL A 17 -0.91 -9.62 10.25
C VAL A 17 -0.25 -9.33 8.90
N GLU A 18 -0.47 -8.13 8.39
CA GLU A 18 0.27 -7.56 7.27
C GLU A 18 1.40 -6.67 7.79
N ALA A 19 2.56 -6.74 7.18
CA ALA A 19 3.66 -5.82 7.47
C ALA A 19 4.30 -5.33 6.18
N GLU A 20 4.92 -4.16 6.25
CA GLU A 20 5.64 -3.54 5.13
C GLU A 20 7.15 -3.63 5.37
N LEU A 21 7.90 -3.96 4.32
CA LEU A 21 9.35 -3.90 4.29
C LEU A 21 9.82 -2.97 3.16
N GLY A 22 10.74 -2.10 3.51
CA GLY A 22 11.17 -0.98 2.68
C GLY A 22 10.58 0.32 3.18
N ARG A 23 10.68 1.37 2.38
CA ARG A 23 10.11 2.68 2.70
C ARG A 23 9.57 3.32 1.42
N LEU A 24 8.27 3.56 1.38
CA LEU A 24 7.65 4.30 0.30
C LEU A 24 7.91 5.80 0.48
N GLY A 25 8.08 6.53 -0.63
CA GLY A 25 8.04 7.98 -0.64
C GLY A 25 6.60 8.51 -0.54
N GLY A 26 6.45 9.83 -0.40
CA GLY A 26 5.16 10.51 -0.35
C GLY A 26 4.65 10.76 1.06
N GLN A 27 3.35 11.00 1.19
CA GLN A 27 2.70 11.33 2.46
C GLN A 27 1.64 10.31 2.83
N GLU A 28 1.78 9.75 4.03
CA GLU A 28 0.77 8.92 4.69
C GLU A 28 0.49 9.49 6.09
N ASP A 29 -0.74 9.95 6.29
CA ASP A 29 -1.17 10.68 7.50
C ASP A 29 -0.20 11.84 7.84
N ASP A 30 0.46 11.77 9.00
CA ASP A 30 1.43 12.78 9.45
C ASP A 30 2.87 12.49 9.01
N LEU A 31 3.13 11.34 8.36
CA LEU A 31 4.45 10.96 7.89
C LEU A 31 4.68 11.42 6.45
N ILE A 32 5.72 12.22 6.24
CA ILE A 32 6.18 12.64 4.91
C ILE A 32 7.56 12.05 4.67
N VAL A 33 7.71 11.30 3.57
CA VAL A 33 8.98 10.72 3.13
C VAL A 33 9.36 11.32 1.78
N ASP A 34 10.50 12.01 1.71
CA ASP A 34 11.04 12.48 0.44
C ASP A 34 11.35 11.28 -0.47
N GLY A 35 11.04 11.40 -1.76
CA GLY A 35 11.28 10.30 -2.72
C GLY A 35 12.74 9.83 -2.78
N LYS A 36 13.71 10.69 -2.45
CA LYS A 36 15.14 10.32 -2.33
C LYS A 36 15.43 9.45 -1.11
N ASP A 37 14.56 9.47 -0.08
CA ASP A 37 14.67 8.68 1.14
C ASP A 37 13.85 7.38 1.06
N ALA A 38 13.19 7.12 -0.08
CA ALA A 38 12.52 5.86 -0.36
C ALA A 38 13.54 4.71 -0.46
N LEU A 39 13.23 3.58 0.19
CA LEU A 39 14.09 2.40 0.21
C LEU A 39 13.33 1.21 -0.39
N TYR A 40 13.79 0.72 -1.53
CA TYR A 40 13.20 -0.45 -2.17
C TYR A 40 13.44 -1.72 -1.34
N THR A 41 12.46 -2.60 -1.34
CA THR A 41 12.55 -3.90 -0.66
C THR A 41 13.63 -4.75 -1.30
N HIS A 42 14.61 -5.20 -0.51
CA HIS A 42 15.62 -6.13 -0.98
C HIS A 42 15.07 -7.57 -0.94
N PRO A 43 15.16 -8.35 -2.04
CA PRO A 43 14.53 -9.68 -2.13
C PRO A 43 14.94 -10.65 -1.02
N GLU A 44 16.24 -10.69 -0.67
CA GLU A 44 16.74 -11.57 0.37
C GLU A 44 16.27 -11.13 1.77
N GLN A 45 16.21 -9.81 2.01
CA GLN A 45 15.67 -9.28 3.27
C GLN A 45 14.17 -9.57 3.41
N ALA A 46 13.42 -9.58 2.30
CA ALA A 46 12.00 -9.96 2.30
C ALA A 46 11.82 -11.41 2.78
N ARG A 47 12.61 -12.35 2.23
CA ARG A 47 12.60 -13.75 2.68
C ARG A 47 12.91 -13.86 4.18
N GLU A 48 14.01 -13.27 4.58
CA GLU A 48 14.45 -13.31 5.99
C GLU A 48 13.43 -12.68 6.95
N PHE A 49 12.78 -11.60 6.51
CA PHE A 49 11.75 -10.91 7.30
C PHE A 49 10.51 -11.79 7.50
N VAL A 50 10.00 -12.40 6.44
CA VAL A 50 8.86 -13.33 6.49
C VAL A 50 9.18 -14.52 7.41
N GLU A 51 10.33 -15.17 7.21
CA GLU A 51 10.76 -16.32 8.02
C GLU A 51 10.88 -15.99 9.52
N LYS A 52 11.44 -14.81 9.84
CA LYS A 52 11.66 -14.39 11.23
C LYS A 52 10.41 -13.86 11.93
N THR A 53 9.46 -13.33 11.19
CA THR A 53 8.28 -12.69 11.78
C THR A 53 7.04 -13.58 11.75
N GLY A 54 6.86 -14.39 10.70
CA GLY A 54 5.68 -15.22 10.49
C GLY A 54 4.44 -14.41 10.12
N ILE A 55 4.60 -13.27 9.45
CA ILE A 55 3.50 -12.45 8.92
C ILE A 55 2.69 -13.21 7.87
N ASP A 56 1.43 -12.82 7.68
CA ASP A 56 0.49 -13.46 6.76
C ASP A 56 0.49 -12.83 5.36
N SER A 57 0.94 -11.57 5.26
CA SER A 57 1.14 -10.88 3.98
C SER A 57 2.23 -9.82 4.09
N LEU A 58 2.90 -9.55 2.97
CA LEU A 58 4.03 -8.63 2.90
C LEU A 58 3.77 -7.51 1.90
N ALA A 59 3.70 -6.28 2.38
CA ALA A 59 3.74 -5.09 1.53
C ALA A 59 5.20 -4.76 1.17
N ILE A 60 5.42 -4.46 -0.12
CA ILE A 60 6.75 -4.27 -0.69
C ILE A 60 6.90 -2.91 -1.35
N ALA A 61 8.07 -2.29 -1.18
CA ALA A 61 8.45 -1.05 -1.84
C ALA A 61 9.18 -1.36 -3.16
N ILE A 62 8.51 -1.10 -4.28
CA ILE A 62 9.04 -1.32 -5.63
C ILE A 62 8.92 -0.07 -6.53
N GLY A 63 8.84 1.11 -5.93
CA GLY A 63 8.76 2.39 -6.65
C GLY A 63 7.39 3.07 -6.60
N THR A 64 6.47 2.57 -5.79
CA THR A 64 5.22 3.28 -5.45
C THR A 64 5.46 4.33 -4.37
N ALA A 65 4.52 5.27 -4.24
CA ALA A 65 4.54 6.31 -3.22
C ALA A 65 3.13 6.58 -2.69
N HIS A 66 3.03 7.02 -1.44
CA HIS A 66 1.77 7.43 -0.85
C HIS A 66 1.37 8.84 -1.34
N GLY A 67 0.06 9.06 -1.54
CA GLY A 67 -0.48 10.32 -2.05
C GLY A 67 -0.63 10.33 -3.57
N LEU A 68 -0.62 11.55 -4.15
CA LEU A 68 -0.65 11.74 -5.60
C LEU A 68 0.78 11.80 -6.15
N TYR A 69 0.98 11.17 -7.28
CA TYR A 69 2.24 11.23 -8.00
C TYR A 69 2.42 12.61 -8.64
N THR A 70 3.61 13.20 -8.47
CA THR A 70 4.02 14.45 -9.14
C THR A 70 4.76 14.19 -10.45
N ALA A 71 5.17 12.93 -10.69
CA ALA A 71 5.80 12.46 -11.91
C ALA A 71 5.31 11.04 -12.23
N GLU A 72 5.52 10.56 -13.46
CA GLU A 72 5.13 9.21 -13.83
C GLU A 72 5.89 8.17 -12.98
N PRO A 73 5.18 7.32 -12.24
CA PRO A 73 5.81 6.30 -11.39
C PRO A 73 6.51 5.25 -12.25
N LYS A 74 7.66 4.76 -11.76
CA LYS A 74 8.42 3.69 -12.41
C LYS A 74 8.54 2.52 -11.45
N LEU A 75 7.75 1.48 -11.67
CA LEU A 75 7.76 0.28 -10.83
C LEU A 75 8.88 -0.67 -11.27
N ASP A 76 9.61 -1.19 -10.29
CA ASP A 76 10.63 -2.23 -10.46
C ASP A 76 9.99 -3.62 -10.48
N PHE A 77 9.51 -4.03 -11.67
CA PHE A 77 8.86 -5.32 -11.88
C PHE A 77 9.83 -6.51 -11.80
N GLU A 78 11.11 -6.29 -12.06
CA GLU A 78 12.15 -7.33 -11.91
C GLU A 78 12.31 -7.67 -10.44
N ARG A 79 12.42 -6.66 -9.60
CA ARG A 79 12.45 -6.79 -8.14
C ARG A 79 11.20 -7.49 -7.59
N LEU A 80 10.00 -7.13 -8.07
CA LEU A 80 8.77 -7.82 -7.70
C LEU A 80 8.84 -9.32 -8.00
N THR A 81 9.31 -9.67 -9.19
CA THR A 81 9.47 -11.07 -9.61
C THR A 81 10.48 -11.81 -8.72
N GLU A 82 11.60 -11.16 -8.41
CA GLU A 82 12.62 -11.73 -7.52
C GLU A 82 12.11 -11.95 -6.09
N ILE A 83 11.36 -11.01 -5.54
CA ILE A 83 10.74 -11.14 -4.22
C ILE A 83 9.73 -12.29 -4.24
N ARG A 84 8.85 -12.34 -5.26
CA ARG A 84 7.82 -13.40 -5.37
C ARG A 84 8.41 -14.80 -5.42
N GLN A 85 9.60 -14.97 -6.02
CA GLN A 85 10.30 -16.25 -6.06
C GLN A 85 10.88 -16.69 -4.70
N ARG A 86 11.00 -15.77 -3.74
CA ARG A 86 11.66 -15.99 -2.44
C ARG A 86 10.71 -16.05 -1.26
N VAL A 87 9.47 -15.61 -1.42
CA VAL A 87 8.48 -15.59 -0.34
C VAL A 87 7.20 -16.28 -0.75
N ASP A 88 6.62 -17.05 0.16
CA ASP A 88 5.38 -17.80 -0.09
C ASP A 88 4.12 -17.03 0.34
N VAL A 89 4.27 -15.99 1.17
CA VAL A 89 3.14 -15.16 1.61
C VAL A 89 2.60 -14.28 0.48
N PRO A 90 1.30 -13.91 0.50
CA PRO A 90 0.72 -12.94 -0.40
C PRO A 90 1.47 -11.61 -0.40
N LEU A 91 1.75 -11.07 -1.60
CA LEU A 91 2.38 -9.76 -1.76
C LEU A 91 1.33 -8.65 -1.90
N VAL A 92 1.61 -7.51 -1.29
CA VAL A 92 0.73 -6.34 -1.25
C VAL A 92 1.42 -5.14 -1.87
N LEU A 93 0.66 -4.36 -2.64
CA LEU A 93 1.11 -3.10 -3.23
C LEU A 93 0.44 -1.93 -2.51
N HIS A 94 1.22 -1.15 -1.77
CA HIS A 94 0.81 0.12 -1.19
C HIS A 94 1.05 1.28 -2.17
N GLY A 95 0.40 2.43 -1.91
CA GLY A 95 0.60 3.64 -2.71
C GLY A 95 0.10 3.52 -4.16
N ALA A 96 -0.98 2.80 -4.39
CA ALA A 96 -1.47 2.53 -5.74
C ALA A 96 -2.36 3.65 -6.32
N SER A 97 -2.76 4.65 -5.54
CA SER A 97 -3.57 5.78 -6.03
C SER A 97 -2.83 6.56 -7.12
N GLY A 98 -3.42 6.67 -8.32
CA GLY A 98 -2.82 7.36 -9.46
C GLY A 98 -1.84 6.53 -10.29
N LEU A 99 -1.69 5.24 -10.00
CA LEU A 99 -0.95 4.33 -10.87
C LEU A 99 -1.72 4.06 -12.17
N PRO A 100 -1.03 4.00 -13.32
CA PRO A 100 -1.65 3.54 -14.56
C PRO A 100 -2.19 2.11 -14.41
N THR A 101 -3.40 1.88 -14.93
CA THR A 101 -4.06 0.55 -14.89
C THR A 101 -3.16 -0.55 -15.45
N ARG A 102 -2.39 -0.27 -16.50
CA ARG A 102 -1.43 -1.21 -17.10
C ARG A 102 -0.40 -1.71 -16.08
N ASP A 103 0.07 -0.83 -15.20
CA ASP A 103 1.11 -1.15 -14.23
C ASP A 103 0.55 -1.96 -13.06
N ILE A 104 -0.68 -1.64 -12.62
CA ILE A 104 -1.41 -2.43 -11.63
C ILE A 104 -1.67 -3.84 -12.19
N THR A 105 -2.20 -3.95 -13.42
CA THR A 105 -2.45 -5.25 -14.07
C THR A 105 -1.19 -6.08 -14.20
N ARG A 106 -0.07 -5.45 -14.57
CA ARG A 106 1.24 -6.12 -14.66
C ARG A 106 1.72 -6.58 -13.28
N ALA A 107 1.61 -5.73 -12.24
CA ALA A 107 1.97 -6.12 -10.87
C ALA A 107 1.17 -7.34 -10.39
N ILE A 108 -0.14 -7.37 -10.65
CA ILE A 108 -1.01 -8.50 -10.32
C ILE A 108 -0.57 -9.76 -11.07
N SER A 109 -0.28 -9.66 -12.37
CA SER A 109 0.20 -10.82 -13.16
C SER A 109 1.55 -11.36 -12.67
N LEU A 110 2.34 -10.56 -11.95
CA LEU A 110 3.62 -10.92 -11.37
C LEU A 110 3.55 -11.33 -9.89
N GLY A 111 2.34 -11.40 -9.30
CA GLY A 111 2.12 -11.99 -7.99
C GLY A 111 1.67 -11.04 -6.88
N ILE A 112 1.31 -9.80 -7.18
CA ILE A 112 0.59 -8.94 -6.23
C ILE A 112 -0.83 -9.49 -6.03
N CYS A 113 -1.21 -9.74 -4.78
CA CYS A 113 -2.50 -10.31 -4.39
C CYS A 113 -3.47 -9.28 -3.81
N LYS A 114 -2.97 -8.17 -3.29
CA LYS A 114 -3.75 -7.08 -2.67
C LYS A 114 -3.18 -5.73 -3.09
N VAL A 115 -4.06 -4.76 -3.36
CA VAL A 115 -3.69 -3.40 -3.75
C VAL A 115 -4.39 -2.40 -2.84
N ASN A 116 -3.63 -1.52 -2.20
CA ASN A 116 -4.17 -0.49 -1.32
C ASN A 116 -4.34 0.83 -2.07
N VAL A 117 -5.59 1.33 -2.08
CA VAL A 117 -5.99 2.60 -2.70
C VAL A 117 -6.69 3.45 -1.65
N ALA A 118 -6.20 4.64 -1.37
CA ALA A 118 -6.79 5.55 -0.40
C ALA A 118 -7.01 6.96 -0.96
N THR A 119 -5.99 7.59 -1.52
CA THR A 119 -6.02 8.99 -1.94
C THR A 119 -7.08 9.26 -3.00
N GLU A 120 -7.24 8.39 -4.00
CA GLU A 120 -8.29 8.52 -5.02
C GLU A 120 -9.69 8.45 -4.41
N LEU A 121 -9.90 7.54 -3.43
CA LEU A 121 -11.19 7.44 -2.73
C LEU A 121 -11.48 8.70 -1.91
N LYS A 122 -10.47 9.24 -1.21
CA LYS A 122 -10.60 10.50 -0.45
C LYS A 122 -10.96 11.67 -1.38
N ILE A 123 -10.34 11.75 -2.55
CA ILE A 123 -10.61 12.79 -3.56
C ILE A 123 -12.04 12.66 -4.11
N ALA A 124 -12.42 11.45 -4.53
CA ALA A 124 -13.76 11.19 -5.06
C ALA A 124 -14.85 11.50 -4.02
N PHE A 125 -14.67 11.05 -2.78
CA PHE A 125 -15.59 11.35 -1.67
C PHE A 125 -15.71 12.85 -1.42
N SER A 126 -14.57 13.55 -1.28
CA SER A 126 -14.57 15.00 -1.01
C SER A 126 -15.16 15.80 -2.16
N GLY A 127 -14.92 15.36 -3.41
CA GLY A 127 -15.51 15.97 -4.60
C GLY A 127 -17.03 15.80 -4.65
N ALA A 128 -17.53 14.60 -4.40
CA ALA A 128 -18.95 14.31 -4.34
C ALA A 128 -19.65 15.13 -3.24
N LEU A 129 -19.06 15.17 -2.04
CA LEU A 129 -19.57 15.94 -0.92
C LEU A 129 -19.66 17.44 -1.23
N LYS A 130 -18.58 18.04 -1.76
CA LYS A 130 -18.57 19.44 -2.15
C LYS A 130 -19.63 19.75 -3.19
N ASN A 131 -19.79 18.88 -4.20
CA ASN A 131 -20.79 19.05 -5.24
C ASN A 131 -22.21 18.97 -4.66
N TYR A 132 -22.47 18.00 -3.80
CA TYR A 132 -23.77 17.85 -3.13
C TYR A 132 -24.12 19.12 -2.31
N LEU A 133 -23.21 19.57 -1.44
CA LEU A 133 -23.45 20.76 -0.59
C LEU A 133 -23.57 22.06 -1.42
N THR A 134 -22.95 22.14 -2.59
CA THR A 134 -23.12 23.28 -3.51
C THR A 134 -24.53 23.28 -4.10
N GLN A 135 -25.08 22.12 -4.42
CA GLN A 135 -26.41 21.98 -5.01
C GLN A 135 -27.55 22.04 -3.95
N HIS A 136 -27.22 21.74 -2.71
CA HIS A 136 -28.17 21.65 -1.57
C HIS A 136 -27.64 22.47 -0.39
N ALA A 137 -27.62 23.81 -0.55
CA ALA A 137 -27.04 24.71 0.45
C ALA A 137 -27.75 24.64 1.83
N GLU A 138 -29.02 24.18 1.85
CA GLU A 138 -29.83 23.97 3.05
C GLU A 138 -29.57 22.61 3.72
N ALA A 139 -28.80 21.73 3.13
CA ALA A 139 -28.56 20.39 3.66
C ALA A 139 -27.87 20.44 5.02
N SER A 140 -28.51 19.84 6.02
CA SER A 140 -28.03 19.81 7.42
C SER A 140 -27.96 18.40 7.99
N ASP A 141 -28.48 17.40 7.28
CA ASP A 141 -28.50 16.01 7.72
C ASP A 141 -27.44 15.18 6.98
N PRO A 142 -26.37 14.74 7.68
CA PRO A 142 -25.27 14.00 7.06
C PRO A 142 -25.67 12.62 6.51
N ARG A 143 -26.87 12.13 6.79
CA ARG A 143 -27.38 10.88 6.22
C ARG A 143 -27.70 10.99 4.72
N HIS A 144 -27.73 12.20 4.18
CA HIS A 144 -28.02 12.47 2.78
C HIS A 144 -26.75 12.67 1.93
N TYR A 145 -25.55 12.71 2.54
CA TYR A 145 -24.26 12.88 1.84
C TYR A 145 -23.11 12.15 2.52
#